data_2694821081748e4c2c66a4cdb703e7cc
#
_entry.id   2694821081748e4c2c66a4cdb703e7cc
#
_cell.length_a   1.000
_cell.length_b   1.000
_cell.length_c   1.000
_cell.angle_alpha   90.00
_cell.angle_beta   90.00
_cell.angle_gamma   90.00
#
_symmetry.space_group_name_H-M   'P 1'
#
loop_
_entity.id
_entity.type
_entity.pdbx_description
1 polymer ?
#
loop_
_entity_poly.entity_id
_entity_poly.type
_entity_poly.pdbx_seq_one_letter_code
_entity_poly.pdbx_strand_id
1 'polypeptide(L)'
;MGPEVGPVGPVRPVRRPSVVGPVCVALVVLAVTGAGFLLVRRLTVKHPVCGPLVPSPDSTYVAEDSLGKGEVLAGALARWCLTQDRISGIHSALAKTDFNFRNMRPGDGVVFVYRGLNLVEVSYRKDMVTSYSVQFDSGDATAAKEVKPVDTVRVVVRGAIKGSLWNTMVEMGETPGLVVNFAEILSYEVDFLTEVNEGDSFEILLDKYYVDASFYRDGQVRAVHYKGRAGNYFGFYYRSPSGHYDFYNEKGQSLRKSVLRSPLTFANVTSRFGDDSTR
;
A
#
# COMPACT_ATOMS: atom_id res chain seq x y z
N MET A 1 18.76 47.51 5.91
CA MET A 1 19.30 46.45 6.77
C MET A 1 18.32 45.32 6.75
N GLY A 2 18.50 44.36 5.86
CA GLY A 2 17.70 43.12 5.77
C GLY A 2 18.44 42.00 6.52
N PRO A 3 17.76 41.02 7.08
CA PRO A 3 18.41 39.95 7.81
C PRO A 3 19.13 39.00 6.85
N GLU A 4 20.42 38.77 7.12
CA GLU A 4 21.22 37.74 6.46
C GLU A 4 20.68 36.36 6.76
N VAL A 5 20.38 35.59 5.70
CA VAL A 5 20.05 34.17 5.78
C VAL A 5 21.36 33.40 5.79
N GLY A 6 21.70 32.81 6.94
CA GLY A 6 22.89 31.96 7.09
C GLY A 6 22.80 30.68 6.25
N PRO A 7 23.93 30.04 5.90
CA PRO A 7 23.96 28.88 5.03
C PRO A 7 23.34 27.67 5.71
N VAL A 8 22.39 27.04 5.01
CA VAL A 8 21.79 25.76 5.39
C VAL A 8 22.86 24.67 5.28
N GLY A 9 23.20 24.07 6.42
CA GLY A 9 24.15 22.96 6.50
C GLY A 9 23.65 21.70 5.74
N PRO A 10 24.58 20.82 5.33
CA PRO A 10 24.25 19.66 4.52
C PRO A 10 23.33 18.68 5.29
N VAL A 11 22.18 18.38 4.70
CA VAL A 11 21.24 17.36 5.18
C VAL A 11 21.93 15.99 5.06
N ARG A 12 22.15 15.32 6.20
CA ARG A 12 22.70 13.96 6.23
C ARG A 12 21.73 13.00 5.54
N PRO A 13 22.21 12.12 4.64
CA PRO A 13 21.34 11.12 4.02
C PRO A 13 20.89 10.11 5.07
N VAL A 14 19.57 9.93 5.19
CA VAL A 14 18.97 8.85 5.96
C VAL A 14 19.35 7.53 5.29
N ARG A 15 20.08 6.67 5.99
CA ARG A 15 20.44 5.32 5.51
C ARG A 15 19.14 4.52 5.30
N ARG A 16 18.92 4.11 4.04
CA ARG A 16 17.85 3.18 3.66
C ARG A 16 18.16 1.79 4.22
N PRO A 17 17.18 1.06 4.76
CA PRO A 17 17.35 -0.37 4.94
C PRO A 17 17.35 -1.06 3.56
N SER A 18 18.36 -1.86 3.29
CA SER A 18 18.49 -2.70 2.11
C SER A 18 17.33 -3.70 2.06
N VAL A 19 16.60 -3.70 0.95
CA VAL A 19 15.59 -4.72 0.65
C VAL A 19 16.33 -6.03 0.37
N VAL A 20 16.38 -6.91 1.36
CA VAL A 20 16.77 -8.30 1.18
C VAL A 20 15.50 -9.09 0.88
N GLY A 21 15.57 -9.91 -0.18
CA GLY A 21 14.48 -10.73 -0.69
C GLY A 21 13.86 -11.69 0.35
N PRO A 22 12.85 -12.50 -0.03
CA PRO A 22 12.00 -13.21 0.92
C PRO A 22 12.75 -14.33 1.62
N VAL A 23 13.44 -13.99 2.68
CA VAL A 23 13.92 -14.95 3.68
C VAL A 23 12.93 -14.89 4.84
N CYS A 24 12.37 -16.05 5.18
CA CYS A 24 11.55 -16.24 6.37
C CYS A 24 12.31 -15.75 7.61
N VAL A 25 12.02 -14.53 8.05
CA VAL A 25 12.53 -14.01 9.33
C VAL A 25 11.41 -14.10 10.33
N ALA A 26 11.54 -15.05 11.26
CA ALA A 26 10.77 -15.08 12.49
C ALA A 26 11.18 -13.86 13.34
N LEU A 27 10.39 -12.80 13.32
CA LEU A 27 10.60 -11.63 14.17
C LEU A 27 10.08 -11.94 15.58
N VAL A 28 11.02 -12.18 16.50
CA VAL A 28 10.77 -12.18 17.94
C VAL A 28 10.73 -10.71 18.39
N VAL A 29 9.55 -10.19 18.67
CA VAL A 29 9.42 -8.88 19.32
C VAL A 29 9.41 -9.10 20.83
N LEU A 30 10.52 -8.76 21.49
CA LEU A 30 10.63 -8.67 22.93
C LEU A 30 10.09 -7.30 23.38
N ALA A 31 8.86 -7.26 23.90
CA ALA A 31 8.37 -6.10 24.62
C ALA A 31 8.66 -6.32 26.11
N VAL A 32 9.60 -5.54 26.67
CA VAL A 32 9.89 -5.51 28.11
C VAL A 32 9.08 -4.38 28.73
N THR A 33 8.00 -4.71 29.41
CA THR A 33 7.42 -3.87 30.46
C THR A 33 7.21 -4.74 31.71
N GLY A 34 7.58 -4.21 32.88
CA GLY A 34 7.71 -4.94 34.13
C GLY A 34 6.47 -5.77 34.49
N ALA A 35 6.76 -6.96 35.01
CA ALA A 35 5.85 -7.96 35.57
C ALA A 35 4.91 -8.64 34.54
N GLY A 36 5.43 -9.66 33.87
CA GLY A 36 4.63 -10.62 33.09
C GLY A 36 5.13 -10.86 31.68
N PHE A 37 6.10 -11.75 31.52
CA PHE A 37 6.55 -12.21 30.19
C PHE A 37 5.44 -13.05 29.53
N LEU A 38 4.65 -12.45 28.62
CA LEU A 38 3.81 -13.17 27.68
C LEU A 38 4.62 -13.40 26.39
N LEU A 39 5.13 -14.63 26.22
CA LEU A 39 5.83 -15.07 25.03
C LEU A 39 4.81 -15.28 23.90
N VAL A 40 4.57 -14.26 23.07
CA VAL A 40 3.73 -14.41 21.87
C VAL A 40 4.56 -15.11 20.80
N ARG A 41 4.40 -16.43 20.66
CA ARG A 41 4.94 -17.15 19.50
C ARG A 41 4.03 -16.94 18.30
N ARG A 42 4.45 -16.11 17.33
CA ARG A 42 3.83 -16.08 16.01
C ARG A 42 4.27 -17.32 15.22
N LEU A 43 3.41 -18.31 15.18
CA LEU A 43 3.55 -19.43 14.25
C LEU A 43 2.74 -19.09 13.01
N THR A 44 3.41 -18.75 11.90
CA THR A 44 2.74 -18.59 10.60
C THR A 44 2.47 -19.99 10.05
N VAL A 45 1.28 -20.51 10.30
CA VAL A 45 0.86 -21.80 9.73
C VAL A 45 0.22 -21.52 8.38
N LYS A 46 0.87 -21.94 7.29
CA LYS A 46 0.40 -21.72 5.91
C LYS A 46 -0.77 -22.61 5.48
N HIS A 47 -1.17 -23.58 6.28
CA HIS A 47 -2.29 -24.48 5.98
C HIS A 47 -3.09 -24.79 7.25
N PRO A 48 -4.44 -24.77 7.17
CA PRO A 48 -5.27 -25.17 8.29
C PRO A 48 -5.04 -26.65 8.59
N VAL A 49 -4.48 -26.94 9.74
CA VAL A 49 -4.43 -28.28 10.27
C VAL A 49 -5.64 -28.43 11.18
N CYS A 50 -6.64 -29.17 10.71
CA CYS A 50 -7.75 -29.62 11.57
C CYS A 50 -7.25 -30.68 12.54
N GLY A 51 -6.44 -30.30 13.50
CA GLY A 51 -5.90 -31.16 14.53
C GLY A 51 -5.24 -30.32 15.62
N PRO A 52 -5.17 -30.81 16.87
CA PRO A 52 -4.63 -30.02 17.95
C PRO A 52 -3.14 -29.81 17.72
N LEU A 53 -2.76 -28.61 17.26
CA LEU A 53 -1.49 -28.05 17.71
C LEU A 53 -1.67 -27.94 19.22
N VAL A 54 -0.97 -28.79 19.99
CA VAL A 54 -1.06 -28.78 21.45
C VAL A 54 -0.16 -27.65 21.97
N PRO A 55 -0.67 -26.41 22.04
CA PRO A 55 0.03 -25.35 22.74
C PRO A 55 -0.20 -25.56 24.24
N SER A 56 0.75 -25.10 25.04
CA SER A 56 0.50 -24.98 26.49
C SER A 56 -0.85 -24.27 26.75
N PRO A 57 -1.65 -24.70 27.73
CA PRO A 57 -2.99 -24.16 28.00
C PRO A 57 -3.07 -22.64 28.11
N ASP A 58 -1.98 -21.99 28.53
CA ASP A 58 -1.89 -20.54 28.74
C ASP A 58 -1.23 -19.78 27.57
N SER A 59 -0.88 -20.47 26.46
CA SER A 59 -0.22 -19.81 25.34
C SER A 59 -1.26 -19.13 24.42
N THR A 60 -0.97 -17.90 24.02
CA THR A 60 -1.71 -17.21 22.95
C THR A 60 -0.96 -17.40 21.64
N TYR A 61 -1.64 -17.84 20.59
CA TYR A 61 -1.07 -17.90 19.25
C TYR A 61 -1.99 -17.24 18.23
N VAL A 62 -1.37 -16.75 17.16
CA VAL A 62 -2.06 -16.06 16.08
C VAL A 62 -1.83 -16.85 14.80
N ALA A 63 -2.90 -17.15 14.10
CA ALA A 63 -2.88 -17.74 12.76
C ALA A 63 -3.37 -16.71 11.76
N GLU A 64 -2.75 -16.66 10.60
CA GLU A 64 -3.10 -15.72 9.53
C GLU A 64 -3.41 -16.47 8.25
N ASP A 65 -4.48 -16.06 7.59
CA ASP A 65 -4.93 -16.57 6.29
C ASP A 65 -5.40 -15.40 5.42
N SER A 66 -5.74 -15.68 4.17
CA SER A 66 -6.28 -14.68 3.26
C SER A 66 -7.38 -15.28 2.39
N LEU A 67 -8.29 -14.43 1.94
CA LEU A 67 -9.34 -14.84 1.02
C LEU A 67 -8.77 -15.24 -0.34
N GLY A 68 -9.18 -16.39 -0.84
CA GLY A 68 -8.88 -16.86 -2.18
C GLY A 68 -9.73 -16.18 -3.26
N LYS A 69 -9.40 -16.41 -4.53
CA LYS A 69 -10.20 -15.91 -5.66
C LYS A 69 -11.60 -16.56 -5.66
N GLY A 70 -12.63 -15.72 -5.61
CA GLY A 70 -14.03 -16.17 -5.57
C GLY A 70 -14.48 -16.74 -4.22
N GLU A 71 -13.63 -16.64 -3.20
CA GLU A 71 -13.94 -17.13 -1.86
C GLU A 71 -14.69 -16.07 -1.04
N VAL A 72 -15.60 -16.54 -0.21
CA VAL A 72 -16.30 -15.73 0.80
C VAL A 72 -15.75 -16.02 2.20
N LEU A 73 -15.97 -15.10 3.14
CA LEU A 73 -15.46 -15.24 4.51
C LEU A 73 -15.85 -16.59 5.15
N ALA A 74 -17.07 -17.07 4.93
CA ALA A 74 -17.52 -18.35 5.46
C ALA A 74 -16.67 -19.53 4.99
N GLY A 75 -16.19 -19.51 3.73
CA GLY A 75 -15.28 -20.51 3.19
C GLY A 75 -13.93 -20.51 3.89
N ALA A 76 -13.33 -19.31 4.07
CA ALA A 76 -12.08 -19.16 4.82
C ALA A 76 -12.22 -19.65 6.27
N LEU A 77 -13.32 -19.31 6.94
CA LEU A 77 -13.59 -19.77 8.30
C LEU A 77 -13.76 -21.29 8.37
N ALA A 78 -14.44 -21.90 7.39
CA ALA A 78 -14.63 -23.35 7.32
C ALA A 78 -13.29 -24.09 7.09
N ARG A 79 -12.36 -23.54 6.31
CA ARG A 79 -11.00 -24.10 6.17
C ARG A 79 -10.27 -24.22 7.51
N TRP A 80 -10.54 -23.32 8.44
CA TRP A 80 -9.98 -23.32 9.78
C TRP A 80 -10.82 -24.12 10.78
N CYS A 81 -11.67 -25.01 10.26
CA CYS A 81 -12.45 -25.99 11.03
C CYS A 81 -13.39 -25.33 12.06
N LEU A 82 -13.86 -24.12 11.80
CA LEU A 82 -14.90 -23.51 12.60
C LEU A 82 -16.23 -24.23 12.34
N THR A 83 -16.97 -24.48 13.42
CA THR A 83 -18.31 -25.05 13.31
C THR A 83 -19.26 -24.07 12.64
N GLN A 84 -20.33 -24.59 12.04
CA GLN A 84 -21.35 -23.77 11.37
C GLN A 84 -21.98 -22.73 12.31
N ASP A 85 -22.18 -23.08 13.57
CA ASP A 85 -22.71 -22.16 14.58
C ASP A 85 -21.77 -20.99 14.83
N ARG A 86 -20.45 -21.24 14.93
CA ARG A 86 -19.44 -20.19 15.07
C ARG A 86 -19.38 -19.30 13.83
N ILE A 87 -19.42 -19.87 12.63
CA ILE A 87 -19.47 -19.12 11.37
C ILE A 87 -20.69 -18.21 11.31
N SER A 88 -21.86 -18.73 11.69
CA SER A 88 -23.11 -17.98 11.75
C SER A 88 -23.06 -16.85 12.80
N GLY A 89 -22.47 -17.13 13.95
CA GLY A 89 -22.23 -16.12 14.99
C GLY A 89 -21.34 -14.98 14.51
N ILE A 90 -20.22 -15.29 13.85
CA ILE A 90 -19.31 -14.29 13.25
C ILE A 90 -20.06 -13.44 12.22
N HIS A 91 -20.79 -14.09 11.31
CA HIS A 91 -21.57 -13.40 10.30
C HIS A 91 -22.60 -12.45 10.92
N SER A 92 -23.35 -12.93 11.92
CA SER A 92 -24.38 -12.14 12.61
C SER A 92 -23.78 -10.96 13.38
N ALA A 93 -22.60 -11.15 14.00
CA ALA A 93 -21.90 -10.08 14.69
C ALA A 93 -21.40 -9.02 13.72
N LEU A 94 -20.77 -9.41 12.61
CA LEU A 94 -20.29 -8.47 11.57
C LEU A 94 -21.45 -7.72 10.91
N ALA A 95 -22.59 -8.37 10.70
CA ALA A 95 -23.79 -7.74 10.12
C ALA A 95 -24.38 -6.61 10.99
N LYS A 96 -24.05 -6.56 12.28
CA LYS A 96 -24.44 -5.46 13.19
C LYS A 96 -23.54 -4.22 13.06
N THR A 97 -22.43 -4.34 12.33
CA THR A 97 -21.50 -3.24 12.04
C THR A 97 -21.74 -2.68 10.63
N ASP A 98 -20.91 -1.77 10.17
CA ASP A 98 -20.89 -1.29 8.78
C ASP A 98 -20.14 -2.23 7.81
N PHE A 99 -19.88 -3.49 8.23
CA PHE A 99 -19.19 -4.47 7.40
C PHE A 99 -20.01 -4.82 6.15
N ASN A 100 -19.39 -4.66 4.98
CA ASN A 100 -20.04 -4.97 3.72
C ASN A 100 -19.45 -6.24 3.09
N PHE A 101 -20.18 -7.34 3.21
CA PHE A 101 -19.80 -8.65 2.65
C PHE A 101 -19.60 -8.66 1.13
N ARG A 102 -20.15 -7.67 0.39
CA ARG A 102 -19.98 -7.58 -1.07
C ARG A 102 -18.66 -6.93 -1.48
N ASN A 103 -18.00 -6.24 -0.55
CA ASN A 103 -16.74 -5.53 -0.80
C ASN A 103 -15.50 -6.33 -0.42
N MET A 104 -15.66 -7.61 -0.09
CA MET A 104 -14.55 -8.52 0.15
C MET A 104 -13.78 -8.79 -1.13
N ARG A 105 -12.46 -8.87 -1.03
CA ARG A 105 -11.56 -9.06 -2.17
C ARG A 105 -10.62 -10.24 -1.93
N PRO A 106 -10.20 -10.93 -3.00
CA PRO A 106 -9.09 -11.86 -2.90
C PRO A 106 -7.85 -11.17 -2.32
N GLY A 107 -7.21 -11.82 -1.35
CA GLY A 107 -6.05 -11.26 -0.63
C GLY A 107 -6.38 -10.52 0.65
N ASP A 108 -7.66 -10.20 0.94
CA ASP A 108 -8.04 -9.66 2.24
C ASP A 108 -7.68 -10.66 3.36
N GLY A 109 -7.09 -10.17 4.44
CA GLY A 109 -6.57 -11.01 5.51
C GLY A 109 -7.64 -11.50 6.48
N VAL A 110 -7.48 -12.72 6.96
CA VAL A 110 -8.26 -13.26 8.07
C VAL A 110 -7.30 -13.72 9.17
N VAL A 111 -7.46 -13.21 10.37
CA VAL A 111 -6.59 -13.50 11.50
C VAL A 111 -7.37 -14.18 12.60
N PHE A 112 -6.82 -15.24 13.13
CA PHE A 112 -7.39 -16.03 14.21
C PHE A 112 -6.50 -15.93 15.42
N VAL A 113 -7.07 -15.54 16.55
CA VAL A 113 -6.37 -15.49 17.83
C VAL A 113 -6.91 -16.58 18.73
N TYR A 114 -6.03 -17.45 19.19
CA TYR A 114 -6.35 -18.55 20.09
C TYR A 114 -5.67 -18.36 21.44
N ARG A 115 -6.36 -18.73 22.50
CA ARG A 115 -5.78 -18.89 23.84
C ARG A 115 -5.89 -20.35 24.22
N GLY A 116 -4.74 -21.05 24.27
CA GLY A 116 -4.74 -22.50 24.32
C GLY A 116 -5.45 -23.09 23.10
N LEU A 117 -6.50 -23.88 23.33
CA LEU A 117 -7.34 -24.47 22.26
C LEU A 117 -8.56 -23.60 21.90
N ASN A 118 -8.79 -22.52 22.63
CA ASN A 118 -9.99 -21.70 22.43
C ASN A 118 -9.72 -20.56 21.45
N LEU A 119 -10.52 -20.47 20.41
CA LEU A 119 -10.59 -19.30 19.54
C LEU A 119 -11.24 -18.16 20.33
N VAL A 120 -10.49 -17.09 20.55
CA VAL A 120 -10.93 -15.91 21.31
C VAL A 120 -11.27 -14.72 20.42
N GLU A 121 -10.67 -14.66 19.21
CA GLU A 121 -10.94 -13.58 18.27
C GLU A 121 -10.75 -14.05 16.82
N VAL A 122 -11.58 -13.52 15.94
CA VAL A 122 -11.38 -13.57 14.47
C VAL A 122 -11.39 -12.13 13.95
N SER A 123 -10.33 -11.74 13.25
CA SER A 123 -10.26 -10.42 12.62
C SER A 123 -10.21 -10.53 11.12
N TYR A 124 -11.05 -9.76 10.44
CA TYR A 124 -10.99 -9.54 9.01
C TYR A 124 -10.24 -8.25 8.72
N ARG A 125 -9.13 -8.32 7.99
CA ARG A 125 -8.32 -7.17 7.57
C ARG A 125 -8.62 -6.83 6.11
N LYS A 126 -9.35 -5.74 5.91
CA LYS A 126 -9.66 -5.24 4.58
C LYS A 126 -8.43 -4.63 3.90
N ASP A 127 -7.65 -3.90 4.67
CA ASP A 127 -6.41 -3.25 4.26
C ASP A 127 -5.54 -2.95 5.51
N MET A 128 -4.49 -2.15 5.37
CA MET A 128 -3.63 -1.79 6.51
C MET A 128 -4.31 -0.85 7.51
N VAL A 129 -5.37 -0.17 7.10
CA VAL A 129 -6.09 0.85 7.89
C VAL A 129 -7.30 0.26 8.60
N THR A 130 -8.08 -0.56 7.89
CA THR A 130 -9.40 -0.99 8.34
C THR A 130 -9.42 -2.48 8.63
N SER A 131 -9.78 -2.83 9.84
CA SER A 131 -10.07 -4.19 10.25
C SER A 131 -11.38 -4.30 11.02
N TYR A 132 -11.94 -5.50 11.05
CA TYR A 132 -13.12 -5.85 11.80
C TYR A 132 -12.78 -7.05 12.67
N SER A 133 -12.85 -6.90 13.97
CA SER A 133 -12.61 -7.98 14.93
C SER A 133 -13.93 -8.52 15.46
N VAL A 134 -13.99 -9.83 15.64
CA VAL A 134 -15.08 -10.52 16.31
C VAL A 134 -14.49 -11.24 17.50
N GLN A 135 -14.85 -10.82 18.69
CA GLN A 135 -14.43 -11.43 19.95
C GLN A 135 -15.51 -12.37 20.46
N PHE A 136 -15.06 -13.44 21.09
CA PHE A 136 -15.93 -14.44 21.69
C PHE A 136 -15.79 -14.38 23.21
N ASP A 137 -16.87 -14.01 23.88
CA ASP A 137 -16.96 -14.01 25.33
C ASP A 137 -18.19 -14.83 25.75
N SER A 138 -17.95 -15.82 26.63
CA SER A 138 -19.01 -16.66 27.26
C SER A 138 -20.09 -17.19 26.32
N GLY A 139 -19.76 -17.38 25.04
CA GLY A 139 -20.70 -17.90 24.00
C GLY A 139 -21.27 -16.86 23.06
N ASP A 140 -21.17 -15.59 23.39
CA ASP A 140 -21.59 -14.48 22.52
C ASP A 140 -20.44 -14.00 21.63
N ALA A 141 -20.82 -13.58 20.40
CA ALA A 141 -19.90 -12.99 19.43
C ALA A 141 -20.17 -11.49 19.30
N THR A 142 -19.19 -10.67 19.61
CA THR A 142 -19.27 -9.21 19.50
C THR A 142 -18.28 -8.71 18.47
N ALA A 143 -18.75 -7.93 17.49
CA ALA A 143 -17.91 -7.36 16.46
C ALA A 143 -17.62 -5.87 16.70
N ALA A 144 -16.39 -5.48 16.40
CA ALA A 144 -15.94 -4.08 16.42
C ALA A 144 -15.17 -3.77 15.14
N LYS A 145 -15.31 -2.52 14.67
CA LYS A 145 -14.47 -1.97 13.60
C LYS A 145 -13.30 -1.23 14.22
N GLU A 146 -12.11 -1.50 13.73
CA GLU A 146 -10.91 -0.76 14.06
C GLU A 146 -10.42 0.01 12.83
N VAL A 147 -10.08 1.27 13.02
CA VAL A 147 -9.50 2.13 11.98
C VAL A 147 -8.20 2.70 12.54
N LYS A 148 -7.08 2.30 11.96
CA LYS A 148 -5.77 2.79 12.36
C LYS A 148 -5.53 4.21 11.84
N PRO A 149 -4.83 5.06 12.59
CA PRO A 149 -4.42 6.37 12.11
C PRO A 149 -3.50 6.25 10.90
N VAL A 150 -3.65 7.18 9.97
CA VAL A 150 -2.82 7.28 8.77
C VAL A 150 -1.96 8.52 8.88
N ASP A 151 -0.65 8.33 8.93
CA ASP A 151 0.33 9.41 8.92
C ASP A 151 0.58 9.88 7.49
N THR A 152 0.64 11.19 7.30
CA THR A 152 0.93 11.80 6.00
C THR A 152 2.31 12.43 6.04
N VAL A 153 3.20 11.97 5.15
CA VAL A 153 4.56 12.51 5.01
C VAL A 153 4.71 13.10 3.62
N ARG A 154 5.09 14.39 3.56
CA ARG A 154 5.39 15.05 2.29
C ARG A 154 6.82 14.77 1.90
N VAL A 155 7.03 14.26 0.69
CA VAL A 155 8.33 13.85 0.18
C VAL A 155 8.58 14.40 -1.21
N VAL A 156 9.88 14.54 -1.56
CA VAL A 156 10.32 14.81 -2.91
C VAL A 156 11.02 13.58 -3.45
N VAL A 157 10.49 13.01 -4.52
CA VAL A 157 11.12 11.97 -5.32
C VAL A 157 11.82 12.63 -6.49
N ARG A 158 13.12 12.43 -6.65
CA ARG A 158 13.91 13.03 -7.74
C ARG A 158 14.92 12.04 -8.28
N GLY A 159 15.19 12.12 -9.59
CA GLY A 159 16.17 11.24 -10.22
C GLY A 159 16.55 11.71 -11.61
N ALA A 160 17.63 11.11 -12.13
CA ALA A 160 17.99 11.16 -13.53
C ALA A 160 17.59 9.86 -14.21
N ILE A 161 16.99 9.98 -15.40
CA ILE A 161 16.46 8.84 -16.14
C ILE A 161 17.61 7.98 -16.66
N LYS A 162 17.51 6.67 -16.43
CA LYS A 162 18.42 5.66 -16.94
C LYS A 162 17.63 4.70 -17.83
N GLY A 163 17.79 4.82 -19.13
CA GLY A 163 17.05 4.06 -20.12
C GLY A 163 15.59 4.52 -20.25
N SER A 164 14.74 4.27 -19.25
CA SER A 164 13.34 4.72 -19.25
C SER A 164 12.91 5.31 -17.91
N LEU A 165 11.90 6.18 -17.94
CA LEU A 165 11.28 6.72 -16.72
C LEU A 165 10.77 5.59 -15.83
N TRP A 166 10.08 4.62 -16.43
CA TRP A 166 9.51 3.46 -15.72
C TRP A 166 10.58 2.69 -14.94
N ASN A 167 11.61 2.21 -15.64
CA ASN A 167 12.66 1.42 -15.00
C ASN A 167 13.37 2.20 -13.91
N THR A 168 13.69 3.47 -14.18
CA THR A 168 14.37 4.33 -13.19
C THR A 168 13.56 4.47 -11.92
N MET A 169 12.28 4.80 -11.99
CA MET A 169 11.45 5.01 -10.81
C MET A 169 11.18 3.70 -10.06
N VAL A 170 10.95 2.58 -10.76
CA VAL A 170 10.76 1.26 -10.14
C VAL A 170 12.03 0.79 -9.43
N GLU A 171 13.22 0.97 -10.03
CA GLU A 171 14.52 0.67 -9.40
C GLU A 171 14.77 1.53 -8.16
N MET A 172 14.24 2.75 -8.14
CA MET A 172 14.28 3.62 -6.95
C MET A 172 13.32 3.15 -5.85
N GLY A 173 12.47 2.16 -6.12
CA GLY A 173 11.49 1.62 -5.18
C GLY A 173 10.17 2.39 -5.15
N GLU A 174 9.90 3.20 -6.18
CA GLU A 174 8.63 3.89 -6.32
C GLU A 174 7.54 2.98 -6.89
N THR A 175 6.28 3.32 -6.62
CA THR A 175 5.16 2.50 -7.09
C THR A 175 4.93 2.67 -8.59
N PRO A 176 4.49 1.62 -9.31
CA PRO A 176 4.02 1.75 -10.70
C PRO A 176 2.96 2.82 -10.89
N GLY A 177 2.07 2.97 -9.89
CA GLY A 177 1.03 4.01 -9.89
C GLY A 177 1.59 5.43 -9.91
N LEU A 178 2.68 5.68 -9.19
CA LEU A 178 3.34 6.99 -9.20
C LEU A 178 3.98 7.30 -10.55
N VAL A 179 4.59 6.29 -11.21
CA VAL A 179 5.18 6.45 -12.55
C VAL A 179 4.10 6.85 -13.55
N VAL A 180 2.99 6.12 -13.55
CA VAL A 180 1.84 6.41 -14.45
C VAL A 180 1.29 7.81 -14.18
N ASN A 181 1.05 8.16 -12.91
CA ASN A 181 0.51 9.46 -12.53
C ASN A 181 1.43 10.61 -12.98
N PHE A 182 2.75 10.48 -12.78
CA PHE A 182 3.72 11.49 -13.25
C PHE A 182 3.66 11.66 -14.77
N ALA A 183 3.66 10.55 -15.50
CA ALA A 183 3.59 10.58 -16.96
C ALA A 183 2.27 11.16 -17.46
N GLU A 184 1.13 10.82 -16.84
CA GLU A 184 -0.18 11.36 -17.19
C GLU A 184 -0.28 12.88 -16.97
N ILE A 185 0.27 13.40 -15.87
CA ILE A 185 0.26 14.84 -15.59
C ILE A 185 0.94 15.63 -16.69
N LEU A 186 2.04 15.13 -17.24
CA LEU A 186 2.83 15.81 -18.28
C LEU A 186 2.59 15.26 -19.70
N SER A 187 1.60 14.37 -19.91
CA SER A 187 1.34 13.70 -21.18
C SER A 187 1.00 14.63 -22.36
N TYR A 188 0.57 15.84 -22.06
CA TYR A 188 0.30 16.87 -23.08
C TYR A 188 1.56 17.65 -23.47
N GLU A 189 2.63 17.58 -22.68
CA GLU A 189 3.89 18.28 -22.91
C GLU A 189 5.00 17.35 -23.40
N VAL A 190 5.04 16.09 -22.90
CA VAL A 190 6.11 15.12 -23.12
C VAL A 190 5.52 13.77 -23.47
N ASP A 191 6.02 13.14 -24.53
CA ASP A 191 5.80 11.73 -24.78
C ASP A 191 6.91 10.90 -24.09
N PHE A 192 6.58 10.34 -22.91
CA PHE A 192 7.52 9.57 -22.12
C PHE A 192 7.94 8.23 -22.73
N LEU A 193 7.36 7.82 -23.84
CA LEU A 193 7.75 6.62 -24.58
C LEU A 193 8.81 6.91 -25.64
N THR A 194 8.79 8.11 -26.25
CA THR A 194 9.58 8.41 -27.45
C THR A 194 10.51 9.61 -27.31
N GLU A 195 10.18 10.59 -26.44
CA GLU A 195 10.93 11.85 -26.34
C GLU A 195 11.93 11.91 -25.18
N VAL A 196 11.84 10.96 -24.24
CA VAL A 196 12.67 10.93 -23.02
C VAL A 196 14.01 10.25 -23.31
N ASN A 197 15.08 10.84 -22.81
CA ASN A 197 16.44 10.36 -22.99
C ASN A 197 17.14 10.07 -21.67
N GLU A 198 18.19 9.27 -21.76
CA GLU A 198 19.08 9.04 -20.62
C GLU A 198 19.73 10.37 -20.18
N GLY A 199 19.74 10.60 -18.86
CA GLY A 199 20.22 11.84 -18.26
C GLY A 199 19.17 12.93 -18.06
N ASP A 200 17.98 12.81 -18.66
CA ASP A 200 16.85 13.69 -18.34
C ASP A 200 16.49 13.53 -16.86
N SER A 201 16.01 14.58 -16.24
CA SER A 201 15.73 14.61 -14.80
C SER A 201 14.25 14.83 -14.51
N PHE A 202 13.81 14.27 -13.38
CA PHE A 202 12.47 14.48 -12.86
C PHE A 202 12.47 14.77 -11.37
N GLU A 203 11.47 15.52 -10.92
CA GLU A 203 11.18 15.74 -9.51
C GLU A 203 9.65 15.67 -9.29
N ILE A 204 9.24 15.02 -8.20
CA ILE A 204 7.84 14.86 -7.83
C ILE A 204 7.69 15.22 -6.36
N LEU A 205 6.93 16.26 -6.06
CA LEU A 205 6.48 16.57 -4.70
C LEU A 205 5.13 15.90 -4.47
N LEU A 206 5.06 14.97 -3.51
CA LEU A 206 3.83 14.24 -3.21
C LEU A 206 3.68 13.99 -1.71
N ASP A 207 2.46 13.71 -1.31
CA ASP A 207 2.17 13.16 0.01
C ASP A 207 2.24 11.63 -0.08
N LYS A 208 2.89 10.96 0.89
CA LYS A 208 2.88 9.50 1.06
C LYS A 208 2.20 9.17 2.38
N TYR A 209 1.39 8.12 2.38
CA TYR A 209 0.65 7.67 3.54
C TYR A 209 1.31 6.46 4.19
N TYR A 210 1.35 6.46 5.52
CA TYR A 210 1.94 5.41 6.33
C TYR A 210 0.97 4.97 7.42
N VAL A 211 1.02 3.69 7.79
CA VAL A 211 0.30 3.10 8.91
C VAL A 211 1.33 2.33 9.74
N ASP A 212 1.42 2.60 11.04
CA ASP A 212 2.41 1.98 11.92
C ASP A 212 3.84 2.06 11.36
N ALA A 213 4.24 3.23 10.83
CA ALA A 213 5.50 3.51 10.15
C ALA A 213 5.77 2.68 8.87
N SER A 214 4.81 1.90 8.39
CA SER A 214 4.90 1.13 7.14
C SER A 214 4.25 1.90 6.00
N PHE A 215 4.88 1.90 4.82
CA PHE A 215 4.31 2.54 3.64
C PHE A 215 2.95 1.89 3.29
N TYR A 216 1.93 2.71 3.17
CA TYR A 216 0.58 2.27 2.82
C TYR A 216 0.26 2.52 1.34
N ARG A 217 0.38 3.77 0.90
CA ARG A 217 0.14 4.16 -0.50
C ARG A 217 0.66 5.56 -0.80
N ASP A 218 0.82 5.84 -2.08
CA ASP A 218 1.00 7.21 -2.55
C ASP A 218 -0.29 8.01 -2.37
N GLY A 219 -0.11 9.27 -2.04
CA GLY A 219 -1.17 10.24 -1.88
C GLY A 219 -1.21 11.23 -3.05
N GLN A 220 -1.60 12.46 -2.73
CA GLN A 220 -1.71 13.52 -3.72
C GLN A 220 -0.34 13.99 -4.21
N VAL A 221 -0.10 13.88 -5.51
CA VAL A 221 0.98 14.61 -6.18
C VAL A 221 0.66 16.11 -6.13
N ARG A 222 1.60 16.90 -5.61
CA ARG A 222 1.45 18.34 -5.41
C ARG A 222 2.12 19.18 -6.49
N ALA A 223 3.29 18.71 -6.92
CA ALA A 223 4.02 19.32 -8.01
C ALA A 223 4.86 18.30 -8.76
N VAL A 224 5.09 18.53 -10.01
CA VAL A 224 5.98 17.75 -10.87
C VAL A 224 6.89 18.68 -11.64
N HIS A 225 8.08 18.20 -11.91
CA HIS A 225 9.05 18.88 -12.77
C HIS A 225 9.74 17.82 -13.64
N TYR A 226 9.81 18.08 -14.91
CA TYR A 226 10.62 17.33 -15.87
C TYR A 226 11.55 18.31 -16.57
N LYS A 227 12.83 17.94 -16.68
CA LYS A 227 13.84 18.71 -17.44
C LYS A 227 14.67 17.74 -18.26
N GLY A 228 14.64 17.90 -19.55
CA GLY A 228 15.35 17.05 -20.48
C GLY A 228 15.30 17.57 -21.90
N ARG A 229 15.62 16.68 -22.86
CA ARG A 229 15.64 17.03 -24.27
C ARG A 229 14.29 17.51 -24.80
N ALA A 230 13.18 16.92 -24.32
CA ALA A 230 11.84 17.34 -24.73
C ALA A 230 11.47 18.74 -24.23
N GLY A 231 12.15 19.26 -23.21
CA GLY A 231 11.89 20.57 -22.65
C GLY A 231 12.10 20.66 -21.16
N ASN A 232 11.56 21.73 -20.58
CA ASN A 232 11.54 22.00 -19.15
C ASN A 232 10.12 22.33 -18.74
N TYR A 233 9.46 21.40 -18.03
CA TYR A 233 8.03 21.47 -17.76
C TYR A 233 7.74 21.31 -16.28
N PHE A 234 6.88 22.19 -15.76
CA PHE A 234 6.40 22.17 -14.40
C PHE A 234 4.90 21.92 -14.40
N GLY A 235 4.42 21.19 -13.38
CA GLY A 235 3.01 21.03 -13.11
C GLY A 235 2.74 21.22 -11.62
N PHE A 236 1.79 22.10 -11.29
CA PHE A 236 1.41 22.39 -9.91
C PHE A 236 -0.07 22.03 -9.72
N TYR A 237 -0.34 21.19 -8.72
CA TYR A 237 -1.71 20.83 -8.34
C TYR A 237 -2.37 22.02 -7.64
N TYR A 238 -3.38 22.57 -8.25
CA TYR A 238 -4.02 23.78 -7.77
C TYR A 238 -5.54 23.75 -7.97
N ARG A 239 -6.26 24.45 -7.12
CA ARG A 239 -7.70 24.66 -7.25
C ARG A 239 -7.97 25.90 -8.08
N SER A 240 -8.59 25.74 -9.23
CA SER A 240 -8.97 26.87 -10.08
C SER A 240 -10.04 27.74 -9.42
N PRO A 241 -10.23 28.98 -9.88
CA PRO A 241 -11.33 29.85 -9.41
C PRO A 241 -12.72 29.24 -9.61
N SER A 242 -12.88 28.36 -10.61
CA SER A 242 -14.11 27.59 -10.84
C SER A 242 -14.31 26.41 -9.89
N GLY A 243 -13.36 26.17 -8.96
CA GLY A 243 -13.44 25.13 -7.94
C GLY A 243 -12.90 23.77 -8.35
N HIS A 244 -12.42 23.59 -9.58
CA HIS A 244 -11.85 22.34 -10.06
C HIS A 244 -10.38 22.23 -9.69
N TYR A 245 -9.96 21.05 -9.23
CA TYR A 245 -8.56 20.73 -9.00
C TYR A 245 -7.96 20.12 -10.26
N ASP A 246 -6.82 20.67 -10.70
CA ASP A 246 -6.06 20.16 -11.83
C ASP A 246 -4.59 20.60 -11.74
N PHE A 247 -3.77 20.18 -12.71
CA PHE A 247 -2.39 20.62 -12.83
C PHE A 247 -2.27 21.83 -13.78
N TYR A 248 -1.51 22.80 -13.33
CA TYR A 248 -1.25 24.06 -14.04
C TYR A 248 0.25 24.29 -14.17
N ASN A 249 0.68 24.89 -15.27
CA ASN A 249 2.06 25.31 -15.46
C ASN A 249 2.39 26.59 -14.64
N GLU A 250 3.63 27.07 -14.75
CA GLU A 250 4.12 28.28 -14.08
C GLU A 250 3.34 29.56 -14.47
N LYS A 251 2.69 29.56 -15.62
CA LYS A 251 1.86 30.67 -16.12
C LYS A 251 0.40 30.55 -15.69
N GLY A 252 0.04 29.55 -14.90
CA GLY A 252 -1.33 29.28 -14.50
C GLY A 252 -2.22 28.70 -15.60
N GLN A 253 -1.63 28.21 -16.70
CA GLN A 253 -2.37 27.54 -17.75
C GLN A 253 -2.54 26.06 -17.42
N SER A 254 -3.73 25.50 -17.65
CA SER A 254 -3.95 24.06 -17.43
C SER A 254 -3.02 23.23 -18.31
N LEU A 255 -2.43 22.20 -17.73
CA LEU A 255 -1.65 21.22 -18.48
C LEU A 255 -2.52 20.33 -19.34
N ARG A 256 -3.81 20.20 -19.05
CA ARG A 256 -4.75 19.50 -19.93
C ARG A 256 -5.06 20.33 -21.16
N LYS A 257 -4.60 19.86 -22.30
CA LYS A 257 -4.85 20.44 -23.62
C LYS A 257 -5.84 19.55 -24.39
N SER A 258 -6.39 20.06 -25.48
CA SER A 258 -7.33 19.32 -26.33
C SER A 258 -6.68 18.16 -27.11
N VAL A 259 -5.36 18.13 -27.23
CA VAL A 259 -4.61 17.10 -27.95
C VAL A 259 -3.51 16.55 -27.05
N LEU A 260 -3.54 15.24 -26.82
CA LEU A 260 -2.46 14.51 -26.13
C LEU A 260 -1.25 14.37 -27.06
N ARG A 261 -0.04 14.58 -26.57
CA ARG A 261 1.19 14.21 -27.29
C ARG A 261 1.41 12.70 -27.28
N SER A 262 1.10 12.04 -26.15
CA SER A 262 1.10 10.58 -26.05
C SER A 262 -0.33 10.06 -26.05
N PRO A 263 -0.83 9.45 -27.15
CA PRO A 263 -2.18 8.89 -27.20
C PRO A 263 -2.31 7.58 -26.40
N LEU A 264 -1.20 7.00 -25.94
CA LEU A 264 -1.20 5.77 -25.16
C LEU A 264 -1.03 6.14 -23.68
N THR A 265 -2.07 5.87 -22.90
CA THR A 265 -1.92 5.67 -21.45
C THR A 265 -0.78 4.69 -21.24
N PHE A 266 0.08 4.92 -20.23
CA PHE A 266 1.18 4.03 -19.84
C PHE A 266 0.64 2.62 -19.50
N ALA A 267 0.17 1.92 -20.52
CA ALA A 267 -0.17 0.51 -20.42
C ALA A 267 1.11 -0.28 -20.67
N ASN A 268 1.32 -1.34 -19.88
CA ASN A 268 2.39 -2.30 -20.14
C ASN A 268 2.37 -2.69 -21.62
N VAL A 269 3.31 -2.19 -22.39
CA VAL A 269 3.54 -2.67 -23.76
C VAL A 269 4.19 -4.04 -23.61
N THR A 270 3.37 -5.09 -23.61
CA THR A 270 3.81 -6.48 -23.48
C THR A 270 4.43 -7.03 -24.76
N SER A 271 4.30 -6.34 -25.89
CA SER A 271 4.96 -6.69 -27.17
C SER A 271 5.14 -5.44 -28.04
N ARG A 272 6.29 -5.34 -28.71
CA ARG A 272 6.51 -4.34 -29.77
C ARG A 272 5.96 -4.88 -31.08
N PHE A 273 5.37 -3.99 -31.90
CA PHE A 273 4.96 -4.32 -33.26
C PHE A 273 6.24 -4.65 -34.07
N GLY A 274 6.40 -5.90 -34.48
CA GLY A 274 7.55 -6.35 -35.28
C GLY A 274 8.47 -7.37 -34.60
N ASP A 275 8.21 -7.81 -33.37
CA ASP A 275 8.82 -9.02 -32.85
C ASP A 275 8.11 -10.24 -33.46
N ASP A 276 8.47 -10.54 -34.71
CA ASP A 276 8.24 -11.85 -35.31
C ASP A 276 9.08 -12.85 -34.52
N SER A 277 8.50 -13.48 -33.53
CA SER A 277 9.00 -14.72 -32.97
C SER A 277 8.82 -15.80 -34.02
N THR A 278 9.79 -15.91 -34.92
CA THR A 278 9.98 -17.11 -35.71
C THR A 278 10.24 -18.25 -34.76
N ARG A 279 9.26 -19.14 -34.66
CA ARG A 279 9.22 -20.57 -34.37
C ARG A 279 10.28 -21.15 -33.43
#